data_73508033c070baff9162dee9b536d8a0
#
_entry.id   73508033c070baff9162dee9b536d8a0
#
_cell.length_a   1.000
_cell.length_b   1.000
_cell.length_c   1.000
_cell.angle_alpha   90.00
_cell.angle_beta   90.00
_cell.angle_gamma   90.00
#
_symmetry.space_group_name_H-M   'P 1'
#
loop_
_entity.id
_entity.type
_entity.pdbx_description
1 polymer ?
#
loop_
_entity_poly.entity_id
_entity_poly.type
_entity_poly.pdbx_seq_one_letter_code
_entity_poly.pdbx_strand_id
1 'polypeptide(L)'
;MSCRWDYDVFLSFRGEDTRNGFTGHLYRALCDKGINTFIDNDLQTGEKISGELLKTIRSSRISIIIFSQNYAFSTWCLEELVEILNCKLNGQWVVPVFYKVDPSEVRKQDKGDFKVALAEQENKFKNNIEKVQRWRAALNEAANLSGWHYKDGYVSNN
;
A
#
# COMPACT_ATOMS: atom_id res chain seq x y z
N MET A 1 1.14 10.59 -28.01
CA MET A 1 2.15 10.93 -27.00
C MET A 1 2.30 9.80 -26.00
N SER A 2 3.49 9.28 -25.87
CA SER A 2 3.76 8.24 -24.87
C SER A 2 3.81 8.87 -23.49
N CYS A 3 3.02 8.32 -22.55
CA CYS A 3 3.16 8.66 -21.15
C CYS A 3 4.53 8.20 -20.68
N ARG A 4 5.31 9.12 -20.17
CA ARG A 4 6.62 8.81 -19.66
C ARG A 4 6.51 8.60 -18.15
N TRP A 5 6.88 7.40 -17.71
CA TRP A 5 6.92 7.06 -16.31
C TRP A 5 8.35 7.14 -15.81
N ASP A 6 8.54 7.73 -14.63
CA ASP A 6 9.87 7.78 -14.01
C ASP A 6 10.24 6.43 -13.40
N TYR A 7 9.23 5.69 -12.97
CA TYR A 7 9.40 4.35 -12.40
C TYR A 7 8.43 3.37 -13.03
N ASP A 8 8.87 2.12 -13.16
CA ASP A 8 7.98 1.04 -13.57
C ASP A 8 7.07 0.62 -12.43
N VAL A 9 7.63 0.55 -11.22
CA VAL A 9 6.92 0.05 -10.04
C VAL A 9 7.20 0.93 -8.82
N PHE A 10 6.15 1.23 -8.08
CA PHE A 10 6.20 1.84 -6.75
C PHE A 10 5.77 0.79 -5.73
N LEU A 11 6.56 0.59 -4.67
CA LEU A 11 6.21 -0.35 -3.61
C LEU A 11 5.69 0.41 -2.39
N SER A 12 4.44 0.15 -2.00
CA SER A 12 3.85 0.67 -0.78
C SER A 12 3.82 -0.43 0.28
N PHE A 13 4.45 -0.21 1.41
CA PHE A 13 4.59 -1.25 2.44
C PHE A 13 4.88 -0.64 3.81
N ARG A 14 4.61 -1.42 4.85
CA ARG A 14 5.00 -1.04 6.22
C ARG A 14 6.43 -1.56 6.46
N GLY A 15 7.38 -0.62 6.58
CA GLY A 15 8.81 -0.98 6.68
C GLY A 15 9.12 -1.95 7.81
N GLU A 16 8.56 -1.72 9.00
CA GLU A 16 8.80 -2.58 10.16
C GLU A 16 8.38 -4.03 9.93
N ASP A 17 7.33 -4.24 9.11
CA ASP A 17 6.80 -5.58 8.87
C ASP A 17 7.63 -6.37 7.85
N THR A 18 8.04 -5.74 6.75
CA THR A 18 8.52 -6.50 5.59
C THR A 18 9.78 -5.96 4.92
N ARG A 19 10.34 -4.81 5.35
CA ARG A 19 11.51 -4.22 4.66
C ARG A 19 12.68 -5.20 4.56
N ASN A 20 13.02 -5.88 5.65
CA ASN A 20 14.13 -6.82 5.71
C ASN A 20 13.74 -8.25 5.34
N GLY A 21 12.54 -8.43 4.80
CA GLY A 21 12.01 -9.73 4.41
C GLY A 21 11.39 -9.68 3.03
N PHE A 22 10.07 -9.90 2.97
CA PHE A 22 9.35 -10.02 1.71
C PHE A 22 9.55 -8.84 0.76
N THR A 23 9.37 -7.61 1.25
CA THR A 23 9.50 -6.42 0.40
C THR A 23 10.91 -6.27 -0.14
N GLY A 24 11.92 -6.48 0.70
CA GLY A 24 13.32 -6.39 0.27
C GLY A 24 13.65 -7.42 -0.80
N HIS A 25 13.15 -8.64 -0.66
CA HIS A 25 13.36 -9.69 -1.64
C HIS A 25 12.64 -9.37 -2.96
N LEU A 26 11.41 -8.89 -2.88
CA LEU A 26 10.64 -8.49 -4.06
C LEU A 26 11.35 -7.35 -4.81
N TYR A 27 11.81 -6.36 -4.08
CA TYR A 27 12.54 -5.22 -4.65
C TYR A 27 13.76 -5.70 -5.44
N ARG A 28 14.58 -6.56 -4.82
CA ARG A 28 15.78 -7.09 -5.51
C ARG A 28 15.42 -7.91 -6.72
N ALA A 29 14.38 -8.73 -6.63
CA ALA A 29 13.95 -9.55 -7.75
C ALA A 29 13.49 -8.68 -8.93
N LEU A 30 12.76 -7.61 -8.66
CA LEU A 30 12.31 -6.69 -9.70
C LEU A 30 13.50 -5.96 -10.33
N CYS A 31 14.44 -5.48 -9.52
CA CYS A 31 15.64 -4.80 -10.02
C CYS A 31 16.50 -5.75 -10.86
N ASP A 32 16.63 -7.01 -10.46
CA ASP A 32 17.40 -8.01 -11.21
C ASP A 32 16.80 -8.29 -12.59
N LYS A 33 15.50 -8.08 -12.74
CA LYS A 33 14.80 -8.21 -14.02
C LYS A 33 14.84 -6.93 -14.85
N GLY A 34 15.55 -5.91 -14.39
CA GLY A 34 15.64 -4.63 -15.10
C GLY A 34 14.41 -3.75 -14.92
N ILE A 35 13.58 -4.04 -13.92
CA ILE A 35 12.37 -3.25 -13.64
C ILE A 35 12.76 -2.12 -12.69
N ASN A 36 12.59 -0.87 -13.15
CA ASN A 36 12.92 0.31 -12.37
C ASN A 36 11.90 0.47 -11.24
N THR A 37 12.31 0.13 -10.02
CA THR A 37 11.42 0.03 -8.87
C THR A 37 11.79 1.06 -7.82
N PHE A 38 10.81 1.81 -7.35
CA PHE A 38 11.00 2.74 -6.23
C PHE A 38 10.65 2.04 -4.92
N ILE A 39 11.56 2.15 -3.96
CA ILE A 39 11.35 1.74 -2.59
C ILE A 39 11.76 2.89 -1.68
N ASP A 40 10.86 3.28 -0.77
CA ASP A 40 11.16 4.37 0.16
C ASP A 40 12.04 3.83 1.29
N ASN A 41 13.27 4.33 1.37
CA ASN A 41 14.23 3.93 2.39
C ASN A 41 14.22 4.87 3.60
N ASP A 42 13.49 5.96 3.54
CA ASP A 42 13.43 6.91 4.63
C ASP A 42 12.52 6.40 5.75
N LEU A 43 12.89 6.76 6.98
CA LEU A 43 12.01 6.50 8.12
C LEU A 43 10.78 7.39 7.98
N GLN A 44 9.64 6.75 7.86
CA GLN A 44 8.37 7.44 7.66
C GLN A 44 7.89 7.97 9.01
N THR A 45 8.21 9.22 9.28
CA THR A 45 7.78 9.89 10.50
C THR A 45 6.79 11.00 10.15
N GLY A 46 5.77 11.15 10.99
CA GLY A 46 4.77 12.17 10.80
C GLY A 46 3.51 11.66 10.09
N GLU A 47 2.56 12.57 9.91
CA GLU A 47 1.21 12.23 9.44
C GLU A 47 0.95 12.55 7.98
N LYS A 48 1.85 13.32 7.37
CA LYS A 48 1.68 13.76 5.99
C LYS A 48 2.79 13.19 5.12
N ILE A 49 2.41 12.62 4.00
CA ILE A 49 3.40 12.18 3.02
C ILE A 49 3.96 13.42 2.31
N SER A 50 5.24 13.34 1.92
CA SER A 50 5.92 14.45 1.29
C SER A 50 5.41 14.69 -0.13
N GLY A 51 5.57 15.93 -0.62
CA GLY A 51 5.23 16.26 -2.01
C GLY A 51 6.05 15.45 -3.00
N GLU A 52 7.30 15.13 -2.64
CA GLU A 52 8.19 14.31 -3.47
C GLU A 52 7.66 12.88 -3.62
N LEU A 53 7.16 12.30 -2.53
CA LEU A 53 6.60 10.96 -2.57
C LEU A 53 5.31 10.91 -3.38
N LEU A 54 4.45 11.93 -3.24
CA LEU A 54 3.25 12.06 -4.06
C LEU A 54 3.60 12.10 -5.55
N LYS A 55 4.64 12.86 -5.89
CA LYS A 55 5.11 12.98 -7.26
C LYS A 55 5.62 11.63 -7.79
N THR A 56 6.34 10.89 -6.95
CA THR A 56 6.84 9.57 -7.30
C THR A 56 5.70 8.59 -7.58
N ILE A 57 4.67 8.60 -6.76
CA ILE A 57 3.48 7.76 -6.97
C ILE A 57 2.84 8.12 -8.32
N ARG A 58 2.67 9.40 -8.60
CA ARG A 58 2.05 9.87 -9.84
C ARG A 58 2.87 9.52 -11.08
N SER A 59 4.18 9.38 -10.95
CA SER A 59 5.07 9.06 -12.06
C SER A 59 5.46 7.58 -12.12
N SER A 60 4.77 6.73 -11.40
CA SER A 60 4.99 5.28 -11.42
C SER A 60 3.88 4.60 -12.23
N ARG A 61 4.28 3.68 -13.09
CA ARG A 61 3.34 2.96 -13.96
C ARG A 61 2.46 1.99 -13.19
N ILE A 62 3.07 1.29 -12.24
CA ILE A 62 2.41 0.25 -11.43
C ILE A 62 2.69 0.55 -9.97
N SER A 63 1.68 0.45 -9.13
CA SER A 63 1.87 0.47 -7.67
C SER A 63 1.53 -0.89 -7.12
N ILE A 64 2.45 -1.47 -6.35
CA ILE A 64 2.22 -2.72 -5.62
C ILE A 64 2.05 -2.35 -4.15
N ILE A 65 0.91 -2.71 -3.59
CA ILE A 65 0.60 -2.45 -2.19
C ILE A 65 0.77 -3.74 -1.41
N ILE A 66 1.71 -3.75 -0.46
CA ILE A 66 1.94 -4.93 0.37
C ILE A 66 1.21 -4.75 1.68
N PHE A 67 0.01 -5.36 1.76
CA PHE A 67 -0.79 -5.35 2.97
C PHE A 67 -0.24 -6.39 3.94
N SER A 68 0.43 -5.91 4.97
CA SER A 68 0.93 -6.72 6.08
C SER A 68 0.13 -6.41 7.34
N GLN A 69 0.40 -7.14 8.39
CA GLN A 69 -0.34 -7.07 9.65
C GLN A 69 -0.51 -5.65 10.19
N ASN A 70 0.55 -4.85 10.13
CA ASN A 70 0.54 -3.51 10.72
C ASN A 70 0.42 -2.36 9.72
N TYR A 71 0.08 -2.67 8.47
CA TYR A 71 0.00 -1.66 7.41
C TYR A 71 -0.90 -0.48 7.81
N ALA A 72 -2.09 -0.77 8.31
CA ALA A 72 -3.09 0.25 8.61
C ALA A 72 -2.82 1.02 9.91
N PHE A 73 -1.85 0.60 10.71
CA PHE A 73 -1.40 1.40 11.86
C PHE A 73 -0.56 2.60 11.41
N SER A 74 -0.08 2.58 10.17
CA SER A 74 0.73 3.67 9.63
C SER A 74 -0.15 4.68 8.88
N THR A 75 -0.27 5.87 9.43
CA THR A 75 -0.96 6.98 8.74
C THR A 75 -0.31 7.24 7.38
N TRP A 76 1.01 7.15 7.32
CA TRP A 76 1.77 7.32 6.08
C TRP A 76 1.33 6.32 5.01
N CYS A 77 1.25 5.03 5.37
CA CYS A 77 0.81 3.99 4.43
C CYS A 77 -0.61 4.25 3.93
N LEU A 78 -1.50 4.67 4.81
CA LEU A 78 -2.89 4.96 4.45
C LEU A 78 -3.00 6.17 3.52
N GLU A 79 -2.16 7.19 3.72
CA GLU A 79 -2.11 8.35 2.83
C GLU A 79 -1.56 7.97 1.46
N GLU A 80 -0.53 7.11 1.40
CA GLU A 80 -0.02 6.57 0.14
C GLU A 80 -1.11 5.82 -0.60
N LEU A 81 -1.84 4.98 0.12
CA LEU A 81 -2.91 4.17 -0.46
C LEU A 81 -3.95 5.03 -1.17
N VAL A 82 -4.40 6.10 -0.53
CA VAL A 82 -5.39 7.01 -1.13
C VAL A 82 -4.84 7.60 -2.42
N GLU A 83 -3.60 8.07 -2.40
CA GLU A 83 -2.99 8.67 -3.60
C GLU A 83 -2.82 7.65 -4.72
N ILE A 84 -2.40 6.42 -4.38
CA ILE A 84 -2.26 5.34 -5.36
C ILE A 84 -3.59 5.08 -6.06
N LEU A 85 -4.68 5.00 -5.31
CA LEU A 85 -6.00 4.75 -5.89
C LEU A 85 -6.51 5.93 -6.72
N ASN A 86 -6.18 7.16 -6.33
CA ASN A 86 -6.49 8.34 -7.13
C ASN A 86 -5.77 8.28 -8.48
N CYS A 87 -4.53 7.83 -8.50
CA CYS A 87 -3.74 7.70 -9.72
C CYS A 87 -4.26 6.59 -10.65
N LYS A 88 -4.95 5.60 -10.11
CA LYS A 88 -5.53 4.52 -10.91
C LYS A 88 -6.45 5.07 -12.01
N LEU A 89 -7.12 6.18 -11.74
CA LEU A 89 -7.99 6.83 -12.71
C LEU A 89 -7.24 7.38 -13.92
N ASN A 90 -5.92 7.53 -13.80
CA ASN A 90 -5.06 8.03 -14.87
C ASN A 90 -4.40 6.90 -15.67
N GLY A 91 -4.90 5.68 -15.55
CA GLY A 91 -4.40 4.53 -16.28
C GLY A 91 -3.26 3.79 -15.59
N GLN A 92 -2.95 4.12 -14.36
CA GLN A 92 -1.94 3.40 -13.59
C GLN A 92 -2.52 2.11 -13.02
N TRP A 93 -1.67 1.09 -12.95
CA TRP A 93 -2.07 -0.23 -12.45
C TRP A 93 -1.82 -0.29 -10.95
N VAL A 94 -2.75 -0.93 -10.25
CA VAL A 94 -2.64 -1.15 -8.79
C VAL A 94 -2.77 -2.64 -8.52
N VAL A 95 -1.78 -3.20 -7.84
CA VAL A 95 -1.74 -4.64 -7.53
C VAL A 95 -1.60 -4.80 -6.01
N PRO A 96 -2.64 -5.31 -5.33
CA PRO A 96 -2.51 -5.62 -3.90
C PRO A 96 -1.81 -6.96 -3.71
N VAL A 97 -0.97 -7.03 -2.68
CA VAL A 97 -0.36 -8.26 -2.20
C VAL A 97 -0.73 -8.40 -0.73
N PHE A 98 -1.39 -9.50 -0.39
CA PHE A 98 -1.81 -9.76 0.99
C PHE A 98 -0.77 -10.68 1.64
N TYR A 99 0.12 -10.08 2.41
CA TYR A 99 1.22 -10.81 3.04
C TYR A 99 0.82 -11.27 4.43
N LYS A 100 0.46 -12.55 4.53
CA LYS A 100 0.03 -13.19 5.78
C LYS A 100 -1.16 -12.48 6.42
N VAL A 101 -2.02 -11.91 5.60
CA VAL A 101 -3.24 -11.20 6.01
C VAL A 101 -4.37 -11.68 5.11
N ASP A 102 -5.51 -11.95 5.69
CA ASP A 102 -6.68 -12.33 4.91
C ASP A 102 -7.23 -11.11 4.16
N PRO A 103 -7.46 -11.21 2.85
CA PRO A 103 -8.02 -10.09 2.09
C PRO A 103 -9.33 -9.53 2.67
N SER A 104 -10.15 -10.38 3.29
CA SER A 104 -11.41 -9.93 3.90
C SER A 104 -11.17 -9.02 5.09
N GLU A 105 -10.07 -9.19 5.82
CA GLU A 105 -9.72 -8.29 6.93
C GLU A 105 -9.41 -6.89 6.41
N VAL A 106 -8.69 -6.81 5.29
CA VAL A 106 -8.37 -5.53 4.66
C VAL A 106 -9.64 -4.89 4.10
N ARG A 107 -10.47 -5.69 3.45
CA ARG A 107 -11.69 -5.20 2.79
C ARG A 107 -12.71 -4.65 3.77
N LYS A 108 -12.97 -5.38 4.83
CA LYS A 108 -14.06 -5.07 5.77
C LYS A 108 -13.62 -4.32 7.03
N GLN A 109 -12.39 -4.53 7.48
CA GLN A 109 -11.83 -3.96 8.71
C GLN A 109 -12.73 -4.24 9.94
N ASP A 110 -13.34 -5.42 9.96
CA ASP A 110 -14.25 -5.82 11.02
C ASP A 110 -13.67 -6.92 11.93
N LYS A 111 -12.42 -7.32 11.68
CA LYS A 111 -11.71 -8.32 12.50
C LYS A 111 -10.21 -8.14 12.38
N GLY A 112 -9.47 -8.80 13.27
CA GLY A 112 -8.00 -8.81 13.23
C GLY A 112 -7.37 -7.46 13.46
N ASP A 113 -6.12 -7.34 13.00
CA ASP A 113 -5.33 -6.14 13.21
C ASP A 113 -5.85 -4.92 12.46
N PHE A 114 -6.50 -5.12 11.33
CA PHE A 114 -7.07 -4.00 10.56
C PHE A 114 -8.25 -3.37 11.31
N LYS A 115 -9.05 -4.17 12.02
CA LYS A 115 -10.10 -3.63 12.88
C LYS A 115 -9.50 -2.76 13.99
N VAL A 116 -8.48 -3.27 14.66
CA VAL A 116 -7.81 -2.53 15.75
C VAL A 116 -7.17 -1.26 15.21
N ALA A 117 -6.47 -1.37 14.08
CA ALA A 117 -5.78 -0.23 13.48
C ALA A 117 -6.75 0.90 13.13
N LEU A 118 -7.85 0.59 12.47
CA LEU A 118 -8.81 1.62 12.07
C LEU A 118 -9.54 2.23 13.27
N ALA A 119 -9.77 1.44 14.33
CA ALA A 119 -10.32 1.97 15.57
C ALA A 119 -9.36 2.98 16.22
N GLU A 120 -8.05 2.68 16.23
CA GLU A 120 -7.03 3.61 16.72
C GLU A 120 -6.97 4.88 15.87
N GLN A 121 -7.07 4.73 14.55
CA GLN A 121 -7.07 5.89 13.66
C GLN A 121 -8.30 6.76 13.89
N GLU A 122 -9.47 6.17 14.10
CA GLU A 122 -10.68 6.91 14.42
C GLU A 122 -10.54 7.70 15.70
N ASN A 123 -9.92 7.12 16.72
CA ASN A 123 -9.67 7.81 17.98
C ASN A 123 -8.66 8.96 17.80
N LYS A 124 -7.59 8.71 17.04
CA LYS A 124 -6.55 9.70 16.76
C LYS A 124 -7.09 10.88 15.95
N PHE A 125 -7.96 10.62 15.00
CA PHE A 125 -8.51 11.61 14.07
C PHE A 125 -10.00 11.87 14.31
N LYS A 126 -10.45 11.81 15.55
CA LYS A 126 -11.87 12.00 15.89
C LYS A 126 -12.42 13.34 15.46
N ASN A 127 -11.58 14.35 15.30
CA ASN A 127 -11.97 15.67 14.80
C ASN A 127 -11.95 15.75 13.28
N ASN A 128 -11.56 14.68 12.60
CA ASN A 128 -11.55 14.59 11.14
C ASN A 128 -11.88 13.16 10.73
N ILE A 129 -13.08 12.73 11.08
CA ILE A 129 -13.53 11.35 10.82
C ILE A 129 -13.64 11.07 9.32
N GLU A 130 -13.87 12.08 8.49
CA GLU A 130 -13.92 11.92 7.04
C GLU A 130 -12.62 11.37 6.47
N LYS A 131 -11.50 11.75 7.07
CA LYS A 131 -10.18 11.23 6.68
C LYS A 131 -10.11 9.72 6.88
N VAL A 132 -10.57 9.24 8.03
CA VAL A 132 -10.57 7.81 8.34
C VAL A 132 -11.55 7.06 7.43
N GLN A 133 -12.68 7.66 7.13
CA GLN A 133 -13.66 7.07 6.21
C GLN A 133 -13.08 6.91 4.81
N ARG A 134 -12.27 7.88 4.35
CA ARG A 134 -11.57 7.74 3.06
C ARG A 134 -10.58 6.57 3.10
N TRP A 135 -9.87 6.39 4.21
CA TRP A 135 -8.95 5.25 4.36
C TRP A 135 -9.70 3.93 4.34
N ARG A 136 -10.85 3.85 5.02
CA ARG A 136 -11.67 2.64 5.01
C ARG A 136 -12.15 2.30 3.60
N ALA A 137 -12.61 3.30 2.87
CA ALA A 137 -13.07 3.12 1.49
C ALA A 137 -11.90 2.70 0.59
N ALA A 138 -10.72 3.28 0.78
CA ALA A 138 -9.53 2.94 0.00
C ALA A 138 -9.09 1.50 0.25
N LEU A 139 -9.10 1.06 1.50
CA LEU A 139 -8.78 -0.33 1.85
C LEU A 139 -9.76 -1.31 1.20
N ASN A 140 -11.05 -0.98 1.24
CA ASN A 140 -12.09 -1.80 0.61
C ASN A 140 -11.86 -1.88 -0.90
N GLU A 141 -11.62 -0.75 -1.56
CA GLU A 141 -11.39 -0.72 -3.00
C GLU A 141 -10.15 -1.52 -3.40
N ALA A 142 -9.04 -1.29 -2.70
CA ALA A 142 -7.78 -1.99 -3.00
C ALA A 142 -7.92 -3.50 -2.79
N ALA A 143 -8.61 -3.92 -1.74
CA ALA A 143 -8.76 -5.34 -1.42
C ALA A 143 -9.68 -6.08 -2.40
N ASN A 144 -10.44 -5.33 -3.22
CA ASN A 144 -11.29 -5.92 -4.26
C ASN A 144 -10.58 -6.03 -5.61
N LEU A 145 -9.37 -5.50 -5.73
CA LEU A 145 -8.60 -5.60 -6.96
C LEU A 145 -7.96 -6.98 -7.08
N SER A 146 -7.67 -7.39 -8.32
CA SER A 146 -6.94 -8.63 -8.58
C SER A 146 -5.51 -8.50 -8.06
N GLY A 147 -5.08 -9.48 -7.30
CA GLY A 147 -3.75 -9.46 -6.69
C GLY A 147 -3.33 -10.83 -6.20
N TRP A 148 -2.44 -10.84 -5.23
CA TRP A 148 -1.81 -12.07 -4.74
C TRP A 148 -1.94 -12.18 -3.23
N HIS A 149 -2.16 -13.40 -2.76
CA HIS A 149 -2.24 -13.71 -1.34
C HIS A 149 -1.09 -14.66 -0.98
N TYR A 150 -0.18 -14.20 -0.14
CA TYR A 150 0.92 -15.01 0.39
C TYR A 150 0.53 -15.50 1.78
N LYS A 151 0.43 -16.81 1.91
CA LYS A 151 0.07 -17.45 3.18
C LYS A 151 0.85 -18.76 3.32
N ASP A 152 1.54 -18.90 4.46
CA ASP A 152 2.22 -20.16 4.83
C ASP A 152 3.11 -20.73 3.72
N GLY A 153 3.82 -19.86 3.01
CA GLY A 153 4.72 -20.26 1.94
C GLY A 153 4.05 -20.46 0.58
N TYR A 154 2.75 -20.26 0.49
CA TYR A 154 2.01 -20.36 -0.76
C TYR A 154 1.60 -18.98 -1.28
N VAL A 155 1.57 -18.86 -2.61
CA VAL A 155 1.06 -17.68 -3.28
C VAL A 155 -0.14 -18.09 -4.11
N SER A 156 -1.25 -17.38 -3.94
CA SER A 156 -2.47 -17.63 -4.69
C SER A 156 -3.06 -16.33 -5.21
N ASN A 157 -3.88 -16.43 -6.25
CA ASN A 157 -4.62 -15.29 -6.77
C ASN A 157 -5.71 -14.88 -5.80
N ASN A 158 -5.87 -13.58 -5.64
CA ASN A 158 -6.97 -13.03 -4.89
C ASN A 158 -8.19 -12.88 -5.79
#